data_793169db5dcb29de790ed8920f6f9ebc
#
_entry.id   793169db5dcb29de790ed8920f6f9ebc
#
_cell.length_a   1.000
_cell.length_b   1.000
_cell.length_c   1.000
_cell.angle_alpha   90.00
_cell.angle_beta   90.00
_cell.angle_gamma   90.00
#
_symmetry.space_group_name_H-M   'P 1'
#
loop_
_entity.id
_entity.type
_entity.pdbx_description
1 polymer ?
#
loop_
_entity_poly.entity_id
_entity_poly.type
_entity_poly.pdbx_seq_one_letter_code
_entity_poly.pdbx_strand_id
1 'polypeptide(L)'
;MVNSVKGKNIVFAIVATVISLFIVIFQNHSEGKNNPIVAYRVYLEGKDIGLIKSKDELEEYIDNKQEALKEKYKVDKIHIPNNINIVKDVTYDDNLLSIETIYDKINNISPFTIEGYEITIDKTNSSSYVNDDNVEDENEQKIIKLNVLNKDIFVEAVKKVITSFVSNEDYDAFINDTQLQNT
;
A
#
# COMPACT_ATOMS: atom_id res chain seq x y z
N MET A 1 57.84 -43.15 47.03
CA MET A 1 56.56 -42.46 47.02
C MET A 1 56.59 -41.04 46.39
N VAL A 2 57.73 -40.48 46.01
CA VAL A 2 57.88 -39.13 45.50
C VAL A 2 57.48 -38.96 44.01
N ASN A 3 57.53 -40.01 43.20
CA ASN A 3 57.28 -39.96 41.74
C ASN A 3 55.79 -39.90 41.38
N SER A 4 54.88 -40.34 42.27
CA SER A 4 53.42 -40.34 42.00
C SER A 4 52.80 -38.95 42.09
N VAL A 5 53.32 -38.05 42.92
CA VAL A 5 52.84 -36.70 43.12
C VAL A 5 53.20 -35.78 41.93
N LYS A 6 54.42 -35.95 41.38
CA LYS A 6 54.87 -35.20 40.19
C LYS A 6 54.06 -35.52 38.96
N GLY A 7 53.67 -36.77 38.74
CA GLY A 7 52.83 -37.19 37.60
C GLY A 7 51.43 -36.64 37.67
N LYS A 8 50.82 -36.59 38.86
CA LYS A 8 49.48 -36.00 39.06
C LYS A 8 49.44 -34.49 38.78
N ASN A 9 50.50 -33.80 39.18
CA ASN A 9 50.58 -32.34 38.94
C ASN A 9 50.78 -31.99 37.46
N ILE A 10 51.51 -32.84 36.71
CA ILE A 10 51.70 -32.67 35.27
C ILE A 10 50.37 -32.93 34.53
N VAL A 11 49.65 -33.96 34.92
CA VAL A 11 48.31 -34.26 34.31
C VAL A 11 47.32 -33.09 34.61
N PHE A 12 47.36 -32.57 35.83
CA PHE A 12 46.48 -31.43 36.17
C PHE A 12 46.84 -30.16 35.38
N ALA A 13 48.13 -29.90 35.16
CA ALA A 13 48.57 -28.77 34.35
C ALA A 13 48.11 -28.91 32.87
N ILE A 14 48.22 -30.09 32.31
CA ILE A 14 47.76 -30.38 30.92
C ILE A 14 46.25 -30.20 30.78
N VAL A 15 45.48 -30.74 31.72
CA VAL A 15 44.03 -30.59 31.74
C VAL A 15 43.62 -29.14 31.86
N ALA A 16 44.26 -28.38 32.74
CA ALA A 16 43.97 -26.94 32.92
C ALA A 16 44.30 -26.14 31.64
N THR A 17 45.38 -26.48 30.95
CA THR A 17 45.77 -25.82 29.69
C THR A 17 44.78 -26.14 28.58
N VAL A 18 44.32 -27.39 28.46
CA VAL A 18 43.31 -27.79 27.50
C VAL A 18 41.99 -27.08 27.76
N ILE A 19 41.53 -26.97 29.00
CA ILE A 19 40.33 -26.27 29.39
C ILE A 19 40.45 -24.78 29.05
N SER A 20 41.61 -24.16 29.37
CA SER A 20 41.85 -22.73 29.03
C SER A 20 41.80 -22.48 27.51
N LEU A 21 42.40 -23.36 26.73
CA LEU A 21 42.35 -23.30 25.26
C LEU A 21 40.92 -23.47 24.73
N PHE A 22 40.15 -24.38 25.31
CA PHE A 22 38.74 -24.54 24.99
C PHE A 22 37.92 -23.25 25.28
N ILE A 23 38.14 -22.64 26.44
CA ILE A 23 37.46 -21.40 26.82
C ILE A 23 37.81 -20.29 25.84
N VAL A 24 39.07 -20.11 25.47
CA VAL A 24 39.51 -19.09 24.50
C VAL A 24 38.93 -19.34 23.11
N ILE A 25 38.91 -20.60 22.65
CA ILE A 25 38.29 -20.94 21.35
C ILE A 25 36.78 -20.72 21.37
N PHE A 26 36.09 -21.10 22.45
CA PHE A 26 34.65 -20.88 22.58
C PHE A 26 34.31 -19.40 22.70
N GLN A 27 35.07 -18.60 23.44
CA GLN A 27 34.88 -17.15 23.53
C GLN A 27 35.08 -16.47 22.19
N ASN A 28 36.11 -16.86 21.42
CA ASN A 28 36.33 -16.32 20.07
C ASN A 28 35.30 -16.79 19.04
N HIS A 29 34.64 -17.93 19.25
CA HIS A 29 33.60 -18.43 18.36
C HIS A 29 32.23 -17.85 18.73
N SER A 30 32.10 -17.30 19.92
CA SER A 30 30.87 -16.62 20.43
C SER A 30 30.79 -15.15 20.04
N GLU A 31 31.85 -14.60 19.44
CA GLU A 31 31.87 -13.24 18.93
C GLU A 31 31.39 -13.16 17.48
N GLY A 32 30.20 -13.64 17.22
CA GLY A 32 29.36 -12.98 16.25
C GLY A 32 28.97 -11.65 16.87
N LYS A 33 29.87 -10.66 16.83
CA LYS A 33 29.55 -9.29 17.19
C LYS A 33 28.54 -8.79 16.20
N ASN A 34 27.27 -9.02 16.46
CA ASN A 34 26.24 -8.20 15.89
C ASN A 34 26.44 -6.82 16.54
N ASN A 35 27.26 -5.98 15.90
CA ASN A 35 27.25 -4.56 16.25
C ASN A 35 25.84 -4.05 15.99
N PRO A 36 25.29 -3.26 16.92
CA PRO A 36 23.99 -2.67 16.70
C PRO A 36 24.04 -1.83 15.40
N ILE A 37 23.07 -2.01 14.56
CA ILE A 37 22.94 -1.26 13.33
C ILE A 37 21.94 -0.12 13.52
N VAL A 38 22.14 0.98 12.81
CA VAL A 38 21.15 2.03 12.69
C VAL A 38 20.18 1.63 11.58
N ALA A 39 18.92 1.55 11.94
CA ALA A 39 17.82 1.23 11.03
C ALA A 39 16.66 2.21 11.27
N TYR A 40 15.61 2.10 10.49
CA TYR A 40 14.40 2.89 10.66
C TYR A 40 13.21 1.95 10.72
N ARG A 41 12.45 2.05 11.80
CA ARG A 41 11.23 1.28 12.02
C ARG A 41 10.06 2.04 11.46
N VAL A 42 9.31 1.38 10.59
CA VAL A 42 8.14 1.94 9.91
C VAL A 42 6.88 1.48 10.62
N TYR A 43 6.04 2.41 10.98
CA TYR A 43 4.71 2.17 11.54
C TYR A 43 3.64 2.71 10.60
N LEU A 44 2.54 2.00 10.51
CA LEU A 44 1.31 2.47 9.86
C LEU A 44 0.16 2.35 10.86
N GLU A 45 -0.50 3.47 11.17
CA GLU A 45 -1.57 3.51 12.17
C GLU A 45 -1.15 2.92 13.54
N GLY A 46 0.13 3.10 13.89
CA GLY A 46 0.71 2.58 15.14
C GLY A 46 1.11 1.10 15.11
N LYS A 47 0.87 0.39 14.01
CA LYS A 47 1.32 -1.00 13.82
C LYS A 47 2.70 -1.04 13.19
N ASP A 48 3.59 -1.89 13.72
CA ASP A 48 4.91 -2.14 13.15
C ASP A 48 4.79 -2.85 11.79
N ILE A 49 5.33 -2.22 10.75
CA ILE A 49 5.35 -2.75 9.37
C ILE A 49 6.69 -3.43 9.07
N GLY A 50 7.77 -2.98 9.72
CA GLY A 50 9.09 -3.57 9.60
C GLY A 50 10.22 -2.55 9.71
N LEU A 51 11.45 -3.05 9.54
CA LEU A 51 12.68 -2.27 9.57
C LEU A 51 13.22 -2.05 8.17
N ILE A 52 13.72 -0.84 7.91
CA ILE A 52 14.40 -0.46 6.68
C ILE A 52 15.75 0.18 6.97
N LYS A 53 16.60 0.23 5.97
CA LYS A 53 17.94 0.81 6.09
C LYS A 53 17.93 2.35 6.06
N SER A 54 17.05 2.93 5.25
CA SER A 54 17.03 4.37 4.99
C SER A 54 15.58 4.90 4.95
N LYS A 55 15.36 5.95 5.72
CA LYS A 55 14.11 6.69 5.70
C LYS A 55 13.96 7.47 4.38
N ASP A 56 15.03 8.14 3.97
CA ASP A 56 15.00 9.02 2.79
C ASP A 56 14.71 8.22 1.51
N GLU A 57 15.27 6.99 1.40
CA GLU A 57 14.97 6.10 0.27
C GLU A 57 13.49 5.68 0.22
N LEU A 58 12.84 5.49 1.38
CA LEU A 58 11.41 5.17 1.40
C LEU A 58 10.57 6.39 1.00
N GLU A 59 10.90 7.56 1.52
CA GLU A 59 10.21 8.81 1.17
C GLU A 59 10.34 9.10 -0.33
N GLU A 60 11.54 9.02 -0.88
CA GLU A 60 11.78 9.19 -2.32
C GLU A 60 11.02 8.16 -3.17
N TYR A 61 11.00 6.90 -2.73
CA TYR A 61 10.24 5.85 -3.43
C TYR A 61 8.74 6.12 -3.45
N ILE A 62 8.17 6.56 -2.32
CA ILE A 62 6.77 6.96 -2.20
C ILE A 62 6.47 8.13 -3.13
N ASP A 63 7.31 9.16 -3.14
CA ASP A 63 7.14 10.34 -3.99
C ASP A 63 7.19 9.97 -5.48
N ASN A 64 8.13 9.14 -5.89
CA ASN A 64 8.24 8.65 -7.26
C ASN A 64 7.00 7.83 -7.68
N LYS A 65 6.45 7.01 -6.77
CA LYS A 65 5.22 6.28 -7.03
C LYS A 65 4.01 7.20 -7.15
N GLN A 66 3.93 8.25 -6.33
CA GLN A 66 2.87 9.26 -6.43
C GLN A 66 2.91 9.98 -7.78
N GLU A 67 4.09 10.45 -8.20
CA GLU A 67 4.24 11.12 -9.50
C GLU A 67 3.85 10.20 -10.67
N ALA A 68 4.30 8.95 -10.65
CA ALA A 68 3.92 7.97 -11.66
C ALA A 68 2.40 7.70 -11.69
N LEU A 69 1.73 7.68 -10.53
CA LEU A 69 0.28 7.52 -10.44
C LEU A 69 -0.46 8.78 -10.92
N LYS A 70 0.02 9.99 -10.60
CA LYS A 70 -0.54 11.24 -11.11
C LYS A 70 -0.50 11.28 -12.63
N GLU A 71 0.64 10.94 -13.21
CA GLU A 71 0.81 10.89 -14.66
C GLU A 71 -0.11 9.84 -15.31
N LYS A 72 -0.16 8.63 -14.72
CA LYS A 72 -0.99 7.53 -15.23
C LYS A 72 -2.48 7.88 -15.25
N TYR A 73 -2.98 8.47 -14.17
CA TYR A 73 -4.39 8.77 -14.00
C TYR A 73 -4.76 10.20 -14.39
N LYS A 74 -3.77 11.05 -14.76
CA LYS A 74 -3.95 12.47 -15.12
C LYS A 74 -4.69 13.25 -14.03
N VAL A 75 -4.24 13.06 -12.79
CA VAL A 75 -4.79 13.74 -11.61
C VAL A 75 -3.72 14.60 -10.96
N ASP A 76 -4.12 15.70 -10.34
CA ASP A 76 -3.19 16.62 -9.68
C ASP A 76 -2.72 16.11 -8.32
N LYS A 77 -3.50 15.24 -7.68
CA LYS A 77 -3.24 14.81 -6.31
C LYS A 77 -3.51 13.33 -6.09
N ILE A 78 -2.59 12.70 -5.39
CA ILE A 78 -2.72 11.36 -4.82
C ILE A 78 -2.71 11.49 -3.29
N HIS A 79 -3.64 10.84 -2.63
CA HIS A 79 -3.66 10.78 -1.16
C HIS A 79 -2.88 9.57 -0.69
N ILE A 80 -1.84 9.84 0.09
CA ILE A 80 -1.06 8.81 0.76
C ILE A 80 -1.81 8.33 2.01
N PRO A 81 -1.53 7.10 2.47
CA PRO A 81 -2.03 6.64 3.75
C PRO A 81 -1.68 7.59 4.89
N ASN A 82 -2.66 7.88 5.73
CA ASN A 82 -2.43 8.67 6.92
C ASN A 82 -1.62 7.87 7.97
N ASN A 83 -0.92 8.60 8.86
CA ASN A 83 -0.23 8.01 10.02
C ASN A 83 0.89 7.01 9.68
N ILE A 84 1.62 7.23 8.57
CA ILE A 84 2.93 6.60 8.36
C ILE A 84 3.92 7.34 9.30
N ASN A 85 4.55 6.60 10.20
CA ASN A 85 5.57 7.12 11.09
C ASN A 85 6.86 6.32 10.95
N ILE A 86 7.98 7.01 10.73
CA ILE A 86 9.29 6.41 10.51
C ILE A 86 10.20 6.87 11.64
N VAL A 87 10.60 5.94 12.50
CA VAL A 87 11.39 6.20 13.70
C VAL A 87 12.77 5.60 13.56
N LYS A 88 13.80 6.40 13.84
CA LYS A 88 15.18 5.90 13.92
C LYS A 88 15.29 4.90 15.06
N ASP A 89 15.84 3.74 14.77
CA ASP A 89 16.04 2.64 15.70
C ASP A 89 17.52 2.21 15.70
N VAL A 90 18.02 1.77 16.85
CA VAL A 90 19.34 1.16 16.98
C VAL A 90 19.13 -0.26 17.48
N THR A 91 19.31 -1.22 16.59
CA THR A 91 18.89 -2.59 16.82
C THR A 91 19.98 -3.59 16.48
N TYR A 92 19.88 -4.77 17.08
CA TYR A 92 20.67 -5.95 16.70
C TYR A 92 19.94 -6.83 15.67
N ASP A 93 18.70 -6.48 15.35
CA ASP A 93 17.92 -7.16 14.32
C ASP A 93 18.40 -6.68 12.94
N ASP A 94 18.97 -7.58 12.17
CA ASP A 94 19.48 -7.35 10.82
C ASP A 94 18.45 -7.71 9.72
N ASN A 95 17.23 -8.04 10.13
CA ASN A 95 16.13 -8.41 9.26
C ASN A 95 15.53 -7.16 8.58
N LEU A 96 16.34 -6.46 7.79
CA LEU A 96 15.89 -5.28 7.06
C LEU A 96 15.09 -5.68 5.83
N LEU A 97 13.93 -5.05 5.69
CA LEU A 97 13.09 -5.21 4.50
C LEU A 97 13.54 -4.24 3.40
N SER A 98 13.30 -4.63 2.15
CA SER A 98 13.48 -3.71 1.03
C SER A 98 12.43 -2.61 1.07
N ILE A 99 12.75 -1.46 0.49
CA ILE A 99 11.83 -0.32 0.36
C ILE A 99 10.55 -0.73 -0.36
N GLU A 100 10.67 -1.51 -1.43
CA GLU A 100 9.54 -2.03 -2.20
C GLU A 100 8.62 -2.91 -1.33
N THR A 101 9.20 -3.81 -0.53
CA THR A 101 8.42 -4.68 0.38
C THR A 101 7.64 -3.87 1.41
N ILE A 102 8.25 -2.82 1.98
CA ILE A 102 7.57 -1.93 2.93
C ILE A 102 6.45 -1.16 2.23
N TYR A 103 6.72 -0.60 1.04
CA TYR A 103 5.72 0.10 0.25
C TYR A 103 4.51 -0.79 -0.06
N ASP A 104 4.75 -2.04 -0.50
CA ASP A 104 3.69 -3.00 -0.80
C ASP A 104 2.86 -3.35 0.44
N LYS A 105 3.51 -3.53 1.60
CA LYS A 105 2.80 -3.74 2.87
C LYS A 105 1.92 -2.54 3.25
N ILE A 106 2.44 -1.32 3.11
CA ILE A 106 1.68 -0.09 3.37
C ILE A 106 0.47 -0.03 2.43
N ASN A 107 0.69 -0.22 1.14
CA ASN A 107 -0.36 -0.14 0.13
C ASN A 107 -1.43 -1.23 0.26
N ASN A 108 -1.06 -2.42 0.75
CA ASN A 108 -2.01 -3.51 1.01
C ASN A 108 -2.89 -3.25 2.25
N ILE A 109 -2.36 -2.55 3.26
CA ILE A 109 -3.10 -2.23 4.49
C ILE A 109 -3.96 -0.98 4.27
N SER A 110 -3.37 0.06 3.69
CA SER A 110 -3.99 1.34 3.43
C SER A 110 -3.57 1.82 2.04
N PRO A 111 -4.39 1.58 1.00
CA PRO A 111 -4.01 1.91 -0.36
C PRO A 111 -3.94 3.42 -0.58
N PHE A 112 -3.10 3.81 -1.53
CA PHE A 112 -3.09 5.17 -2.06
C PHE A 112 -4.40 5.43 -2.80
N THR A 113 -5.03 6.57 -2.55
CA THR A 113 -6.34 6.90 -3.10
C THR A 113 -6.28 8.14 -3.97
N ILE A 114 -7.23 8.22 -4.89
CA ILE A 114 -7.41 9.32 -5.85
C ILE A 114 -8.79 9.91 -5.61
N GLU A 115 -8.92 11.22 -5.64
CA GLU A 115 -10.23 11.88 -5.64
C GLU A 115 -10.93 11.64 -6.98
N GLY A 116 -12.22 11.38 -6.93
CA GLY A 116 -13.07 11.18 -8.10
C GLY A 116 -14.49 11.63 -7.81
N TYR A 117 -15.37 11.38 -8.77
CA TYR A 117 -16.80 11.73 -8.68
C TYR A 117 -17.61 10.44 -8.69
N GLU A 118 -18.58 10.34 -7.78
CA GLU A 118 -19.64 9.34 -7.86
C GLU A 118 -20.78 9.93 -8.71
N ILE A 119 -21.07 9.27 -9.83
CA ILE A 119 -22.20 9.60 -10.69
C ILE A 119 -23.31 8.61 -10.35
N THR A 120 -24.48 9.14 -10.01
CA THR A 120 -25.67 8.35 -9.77
C THR A 120 -26.62 8.53 -10.94
N ILE A 121 -26.98 7.43 -11.59
CA ILE A 121 -28.01 7.39 -12.64
C ILE A 121 -29.25 6.76 -12.02
N ASP A 122 -30.31 7.57 -11.89
CA ASP A 122 -31.59 7.13 -11.36
C ASP A 122 -32.57 6.87 -12.54
N LYS A 123 -32.96 5.60 -12.70
CA LYS A 123 -33.89 5.16 -13.74
C LYS A 123 -35.35 5.10 -13.22
N THR A 124 -35.62 5.47 -11.97
CA THR A 124 -36.95 5.32 -11.37
C THR A 124 -38.02 6.12 -12.08
N ASN A 125 -37.65 7.24 -12.73
CA ASN A 125 -38.55 8.12 -13.46
C ASN A 125 -38.53 7.91 -14.98
N SER A 126 -37.77 6.94 -15.51
CA SER A 126 -37.89 6.60 -16.91
C SER A 126 -39.23 5.92 -17.12
N SER A 127 -40.17 6.62 -17.73
CA SER A 127 -41.41 6.03 -18.21
C SER A 127 -41.05 4.96 -19.24
N SER A 128 -41.12 3.70 -18.81
CA SER A 128 -41.13 2.57 -19.74
C SER A 128 -42.34 2.79 -20.64
N TYR A 129 -42.11 2.99 -21.94
CA TYR A 129 -43.13 2.66 -22.92
C TYR A 129 -43.27 1.15 -22.85
N VAL A 130 -44.12 0.71 -21.92
CA VAL A 130 -44.50 -0.69 -21.79
C VAL A 130 -45.33 -1.01 -23.05
N ASN A 131 -44.69 -1.64 -24.01
CA ASN A 131 -45.45 -2.51 -24.90
C ASN A 131 -45.93 -3.66 -24.04
N ASP A 132 -47.23 -3.77 -23.97
CA ASP A 132 -48.07 -4.72 -23.29
C ASP A 132 -47.64 -6.16 -23.56
N ASP A 133 -46.74 -6.69 -22.73
CA ASP A 133 -46.57 -8.13 -22.50
C ASP A 133 -45.80 -8.28 -21.19
N ASN A 134 -46.50 -8.77 -20.19
CA ASN A 134 -46.10 -9.04 -18.82
C ASN A 134 -44.73 -9.76 -18.69
N VAL A 135 -43.65 -9.02 -18.51
CA VAL A 135 -42.44 -9.50 -17.84
C VAL A 135 -41.93 -8.35 -16.94
N GLU A 136 -42.38 -8.31 -15.70
CA GLU A 136 -41.68 -7.58 -14.64
C GLU A 136 -40.34 -8.31 -14.43
N ASP A 137 -39.27 -7.78 -15.03
CA ASP A 137 -37.91 -8.22 -14.72
C ASP A 137 -37.53 -7.56 -13.39
N GLU A 138 -37.81 -8.27 -12.27
CA GLU A 138 -37.57 -7.82 -10.90
C GLU A 138 -36.10 -7.53 -10.59
N ASN A 139 -35.19 -7.67 -11.56
CA ASN A 139 -33.74 -7.50 -11.42
C ASN A 139 -33.17 -6.22 -12.05
N GLU A 140 -33.96 -5.32 -12.59
CA GLU A 140 -33.40 -4.05 -13.07
C GLU A 140 -32.98 -3.18 -11.90
N GLN A 141 -31.65 -2.97 -11.76
CA GLN A 141 -31.11 -1.98 -10.84
C GLN A 141 -31.62 -0.59 -11.28
N LYS A 142 -32.58 -0.03 -10.54
CA LYS A 142 -33.15 1.30 -10.81
C LYS A 142 -32.11 2.42 -10.60
N ILE A 143 -31.10 2.18 -9.78
CA ILE A 143 -30.03 3.14 -9.47
C ILE A 143 -28.69 2.52 -9.86
N ILE A 144 -27.95 3.21 -10.74
CA ILE A 144 -26.60 2.85 -11.12
C ILE A 144 -25.63 3.87 -10.55
N LYS A 145 -24.61 3.40 -9.83
CA LYS A 145 -23.53 4.24 -9.30
C LYS A 145 -22.24 3.95 -10.04
N LEU A 146 -21.59 4.99 -10.55
CA LEU A 146 -20.34 4.93 -11.28
C LEU A 146 -19.33 5.87 -10.65
N ASN A 147 -18.08 5.39 -10.47
CA ASN A 147 -16.98 6.24 -10.04
C ASN A 147 -16.14 6.66 -11.24
N VAL A 148 -15.97 7.95 -11.43
CA VAL A 148 -15.20 8.53 -12.54
C VAL A 148 -14.14 9.49 -12.00
N LEU A 149 -12.99 9.57 -12.68
CA LEU A 149 -11.91 10.48 -12.27
C LEU A 149 -12.16 11.91 -12.74
N ASN A 150 -12.85 12.08 -13.86
CA ASN A 150 -13.10 13.39 -14.45
C ASN A 150 -14.56 13.50 -14.89
N LYS A 151 -15.29 14.42 -14.27
CA LYS A 151 -16.71 14.68 -14.55
C LYS A 151 -16.93 15.15 -15.99
N ASP A 152 -16.07 16.04 -16.49
CA ASP A 152 -16.28 16.65 -17.81
C ASP A 152 -16.06 15.64 -18.93
N ILE A 153 -15.05 14.77 -18.81
CA ILE A 153 -14.82 13.67 -19.76
C ILE A 153 -16.02 12.69 -19.76
N PHE A 154 -16.58 12.41 -18.58
CA PHE A 154 -17.78 11.57 -18.50
C PHE A 154 -18.98 12.21 -19.18
N VAL A 155 -19.24 13.48 -18.91
CA VAL A 155 -20.34 14.24 -19.54
C VAL A 155 -20.16 14.28 -21.06
N GLU A 156 -18.96 14.53 -21.55
CA GLU A 156 -18.64 14.53 -22.98
C GLU A 156 -18.87 13.15 -23.62
N ALA A 157 -18.47 12.08 -22.93
CA ALA A 157 -18.71 10.72 -23.40
C ALA A 157 -20.22 10.40 -23.49
N VAL A 158 -21.00 10.80 -22.48
CA VAL A 158 -22.46 10.65 -22.48
C VAL A 158 -23.07 11.46 -23.61
N LYS A 159 -22.66 12.74 -23.79
CA LYS A 159 -23.11 13.58 -24.89
C LYS A 159 -22.86 12.90 -26.24
N LYS A 160 -21.66 12.36 -26.46
CA LYS A 160 -21.32 11.63 -27.70
C LYS A 160 -22.25 10.45 -27.96
N VAL A 161 -22.57 9.68 -26.93
CA VAL A 161 -23.51 8.56 -27.07
C VAL A 161 -24.89 9.06 -27.48
N ILE A 162 -25.42 10.04 -26.78
CA ILE A 162 -26.77 10.58 -27.06
C ILE A 162 -26.83 11.20 -28.46
N THR A 163 -25.83 12.00 -28.85
CA THR A 163 -25.80 12.65 -30.17
C THR A 163 -25.50 11.70 -31.34
N SER A 164 -25.23 10.42 -31.06
CA SER A 164 -25.25 9.39 -32.10
C SER A 164 -26.66 8.98 -32.52
N PHE A 165 -27.69 9.30 -31.71
CA PHE A 165 -29.10 8.96 -31.97
C PHE A 165 -29.97 10.18 -32.22
N VAL A 166 -29.59 11.36 -31.69
CA VAL A 166 -30.34 12.62 -31.85
C VAL A 166 -29.42 13.71 -32.41
N SER A 167 -30.00 14.78 -33.00
CA SER A 167 -29.18 15.91 -33.47
C SER A 167 -28.55 16.67 -32.30
N ASN A 168 -27.46 17.41 -32.57
CA ASN A 168 -26.86 18.28 -31.54
C ASN A 168 -27.82 19.39 -31.12
N GLU A 169 -28.64 19.92 -32.06
CA GLU A 169 -29.63 20.96 -31.82
C GLU A 169 -30.72 20.47 -30.85
N ASP A 170 -31.21 19.24 -31.03
CA ASP A 170 -32.20 18.62 -30.15
C ASP A 170 -31.64 18.35 -28.76
N TYR A 171 -30.38 17.86 -28.70
CA TYR A 171 -29.68 17.64 -27.44
C TYR A 171 -29.50 18.95 -26.65
N ASP A 172 -29.01 19.99 -27.32
CA ASP A 172 -28.78 21.31 -26.68
C ASP A 172 -30.11 21.98 -26.28
N ALA A 173 -31.18 21.80 -27.07
CA ALA A 173 -32.51 22.25 -26.72
C ALA A 173 -33.04 21.57 -25.45
N PHE A 174 -32.88 20.24 -25.35
CA PHE A 174 -33.29 19.45 -24.18
C PHE A 174 -32.51 19.86 -22.91
N ILE A 175 -31.19 20.00 -22.99
CA ILE A 175 -30.35 20.37 -21.84
C ILE A 175 -30.65 21.80 -21.35
N ASN A 176 -31.06 22.73 -22.24
CA ASN A 176 -31.37 24.10 -21.90
C ASN A 176 -32.85 24.32 -21.52
N ASP A 177 -33.71 23.31 -21.72
CA ASP A 177 -35.12 23.39 -21.36
C ASP A 177 -35.32 22.99 -19.89
N THR A 178 -35.50 24.01 -19.05
CA THR A 178 -35.74 23.84 -17.62
C THR A 178 -37.09 23.17 -17.29
N GLN A 179 -38.02 23.12 -18.22
CA GLN A 179 -39.32 22.45 -18.02
C GLN A 179 -39.19 20.95 -18.26
N LEU A 180 -38.37 20.54 -19.24
CA LEU A 180 -38.10 19.13 -19.53
C LEU A 180 -37.18 18.46 -18.53
N GLN A 181 -36.32 19.21 -17.84
CA GLN A 181 -35.44 18.69 -16.79
C GLN A 181 -36.19 18.36 -15.47
N ASN A 182 -37.39 18.80 -15.29
CA ASN A 182 -38.17 18.64 -14.06
C ASN A 182 -39.36 17.65 -14.23
N THR A 183 -39.44 16.96 -15.33
CA THR A 183 -40.38 15.87 -15.59
C THR A 183 -39.67 14.51 -15.56
#